data_e685e317706fe7864b4678976ecf9e1d
#
_entry.id   e685e317706fe7864b4678976ecf9e1d
#
_cell.length_a   1.000
_cell.length_b   1.000
_cell.length_c   1.000
_cell.angle_alpha   90.00
_cell.angle_beta   90.00
_cell.angle_gamma   90.00
#
_symmetry.space_group_name_H-M   'P 1'
#
loop_
_entity.id
_entity.type
_entity.pdbx_description
1 polymer ?
#
loop_
_entity_poly.entity_id
_entity_poly.type
_entity_poly.pdbx_seq_one_letter_code
_entity_poly.pdbx_strand_id
1 'polypeptide(L)'
;MQSKPLSAVALGLASISFVAADTTVTINAKSNNGVWEGWGTSLAWWAQAFGDRDDLADIFFTTTTVNFSNVELPGLGLNIVRHNAGASSTTPVGSDSMVVSPSIKPSRQVMGHWIDWNSADPTSSSWNWDIDLKQRSMMQKAHARGADRFELFSNSPMWWMTSNHNPSGDAKGGENIQSWNTAQHAVYLANIAKYAKDNWNITFESVEPLNEPSADWWKADGTQEGCHIDISTQASIIGSLRSELNDRGLQGAFISASDENTYDQAVKTLKSLGDDALNNIGRINVHGYQYGDGDRAGVLQIAVDRGLRLWNSEYGENDATGQQLVSNLIQDFRWLKPTGWVYWQVLDGGGWGVIDADNDAGTVGAANQKYFVLAQFSRHIRDGMQILDGGADNVVAAYDNANEKLVIVAVNWGDAQNLVFDLSQFTQASTDGAVVTRWRTQLGSGDQYIKSTEVTMTGTTFSAAFEQNMVETFEIKNVKI
;
A
#
# COMPACT_ATOMS: atom_id res chain seq x y z
N MET A 1 20.39 80.72 -23.50
CA MET A 1 20.98 79.40 -23.23
C MET A 1 19.94 78.32 -23.51
N GLN A 2 20.09 77.61 -24.63
CA GLN A 2 19.16 76.62 -25.11
C GLN A 2 19.50 75.24 -24.48
N SER A 3 18.58 74.61 -23.81
CA SER A 3 18.70 73.27 -23.30
C SER A 3 18.30 72.28 -24.39
N LYS A 4 19.18 71.28 -24.68
CA LYS A 4 18.91 70.15 -25.57
C LYS A 4 18.21 69.04 -24.81
N PRO A 5 17.26 68.34 -25.44
CA PRO A 5 16.67 67.16 -24.81
C PRO A 5 17.55 65.94 -24.99
N LEU A 6 17.73 65.15 -23.88
CA LEU A 6 18.34 63.82 -23.90
C LEU A 6 17.33 62.79 -24.46
N SER A 7 17.72 62.12 -25.54
CA SER A 7 16.97 60.96 -26.06
C SER A 7 17.29 59.71 -25.21
N ALA A 8 16.26 59.15 -24.59
CA ALA A 8 16.35 57.85 -23.91
C ALA A 8 16.26 56.72 -24.97
N VAL A 9 17.30 55.93 -25.09
CA VAL A 9 17.30 54.70 -25.88
C VAL A 9 16.70 53.59 -24.99
N ALA A 10 15.52 53.10 -25.32
CA ALA A 10 14.93 51.91 -24.69
C ALA A 10 15.60 50.69 -25.30
N LEU A 11 16.43 49.98 -24.50
CA LEU A 11 16.87 48.62 -24.82
C LEU A 11 15.69 47.66 -24.58
N GLY A 12 15.13 47.14 -25.66
CA GLY A 12 14.19 46.01 -25.60
C GLY A 12 14.97 44.76 -25.24
N LEU A 13 14.76 44.23 -24.05
CA LEU A 13 15.17 42.86 -23.67
C LEU A 13 14.28 41.89 -24.44
N ALA A 14 14.83 41.29 -25.50
CA ALA A 14 14.22 40.11 -26.12
C ALA A 14 14.42 38.95 -25.15
N SER A 15 13.34 38.50 -24.51
CA SER A 15 13.31 37.23 -23.79
C SER A 15 13.47 36.10 -24.80
N ILE A 16 14.66 35.50 -24.83
CA ILE A 16 14.91 34.25 -25.54
C ILE A 16 14.23 33.17 -24.72
N SER A 17 13.04 32.75 -25.10
CA SER A 17 12.41 31.52 -24.58
C SER A 17 13.23 30.38 -25.16
N PHE A 18 14.04 29.74 -24.32
CA PHE A 18 14.60 28.44 -24.64
C PHE A 18 13.42 27.46 -24.67
N VAL A 19 13.05 27.00 -25.85
CA VAL A 19 12.22 25.83 -26.02
C VAL A 19 13.13 24.67 -25.61
N ALA A 20 12.87 24.07 -24.46
CA ALA A 20 13.52 22.80 -24.08
C ALA A 20 13.25 21.79 -25.22
N ALA A 21 14.26 21.03 -25.59
CA ALA A 21 14.10 19.99 -26.59
C ALA A 21 13.10 18.95 -26.05
N ASP A 22 12.15 18.50 -26.89
CA ASP A 22 11.20 17.48 -26.54
C ASP A 22 11.93 16.19 -26.10
N THR A 23 11.57 15.66 -24.94
CA THR A 23 12.10 14.37 -24.46
C THR A 23 11.17 13.26 -24.94
N THR A 24 11.69 12.33 -25.75
CA THR A 24 10.91 11.18 -26.23
C THR A 24 11.03 9.99 -25.27
N VAL A 25 9.89 9.44 -24.90
CA VAL A 25 9.75 8.24 -24.06
C VAL A 25 9.08 7.14 -24.88
N THR A 26 9.79 6.05 -25.12
CA THR A 26 9.26 4.90 -25.90
C THR A 26 8.78 3.83 -24.92
N ILE A 27 7.49 3.55 -24.93
CA ILE A 27 6.88 2.53 -24.06
C ILE A 27 7.22 1.14 -24.59
N ASN A 28 7.76 0.27 -23.72
CA ASN A 28 8.15 -1.08 -24.10
C ASN A 28 6.97 -2.06 -24.09
N ALA A 29 6.32 -2.23 -25.24
CA ALA A 29 5.18 -3.11 -25.41
C ALA A 29 5.48 -4.61 -25.20
N LYS A 30 6.77 -5.02 -25.25
CA LYS A 30 7.19 -6.41 -25.11
C LYS A 30 7.56 -6.78 -23.67
N SER A 31 7.61 -5.81 -22.76
CA SER A 31 7.92 -6.05 -21.35
C SER A 31 6.72 -6.67 -20.63
N ASN A 32 7.02 -7.47 -19.62
CA ASN A 32 6.02 -8.02 -18.73
C ASN A 32 6.60 -8.07 -17.31
N ASN A 33 6.21 -7.10 -16.49
CA ASN A 33 6.62 -6.99 -15.09
C ASN A 33 5.58 -7.60 -14.13
N GLY A 34 4.67 -8.44 -14.65
CA GLY A 34 3.62 -9.11 -13.89
C GLY A 34 2.23 -8.56 -14.18
N VAL A 35 1.24 -9.27 -13.65
CA VAL A 35 -0.17 -8.86 -13.70
C VAL A 35 -0.49 -8.15 -12.39
N TRP A 36 -1.05 -6.95 -12.48
CA TRP A 36 -1.40 -6.15 -11.33
C TRP A 36 -2.54 -6.79 -10.54
N GLU A 37 -2.36 -6.95 -9.22
CA GLU A 37 -3.34 -7.52 -8.31
C GLU A 37 -4.15 -6.43 -7.59
N GLY A 38 -3.60 -5.22 -7.44
CA GLY A 38 -4.39 -4.12 -6.90
C GLY A 38 -3.65 -3.15 -5.99
N TRP A 39 -4.47 -2.23 -5.48
CA TRP A 39 -4.12 -1.18 -4.53
C TRP A 39 -4.85 -1.40 -3.23
N GLY A 40 -4.21 -1.15 -2.11
CA GLY A 40 -4.83 -1.42 -0.83
C GLY A 40 -4.56 -0.44 0.28
N THR A 41 -5.19 -0.75 1.41
CA THR A 41 -4.89 -0.13 2.70
C THR A 41 -5.01 -1.13 3.83
N SER A 42 -4.18 -0.97 4.86
CA SER A 42 -4.45 -1.59 6.15
C SER A 42 -5.65 -0.93 6.82
N LEU A 43 -6.43 -1.69 7.57
CA LEU A 43 -7.55 -1.19 8.37
C LEU A 43 -7.12 -0.69 9.75
N ALA A 44 -6.01 -1.19 10.27
CA ALA A 44 -5.43 -0.65 11.48
C ALA A 44 -4.79 0.73 11.16
N TRP A 45 -5.02 1.76 11.91
CA TRP A 45 -5.85 1.79 13.13
C TRP A 45 -7.17 2.53 12.88
N TRP A 46 -7.25 3.21 11.75
CA TRP A 46 -8.33 4.13 11.38
C TRP A 46 -9.72 3.47 11.38
N ALA A 47 -9.81 2.22 10.96
CA ALA A 47 -11.10 1.55 10.89
C ALA A 47 -11.69 1.25 12.28
N GLN A 48 -10.88 1.22 13.35
CA GLN A 48 -11.40 1.13 14.72
C GLN A 48 -12.16 2.39 15.14
N ALA A 49 -11.75 3.55 14.64
CA ALA A 49 -12.44 4.81 14.86
C ALA A 49 -13.65 4.96 13.94
N PHE A 50 -13.50 4.64 12.66
CA PHE A 50 -14.39 5.03 11.57
C PHE A 50 -15.05 3.86 10.81
N GLY A 51 -14.99 2.65 11.33
CA GLY A 51 -15.48 1.44 10.64
C GLY A 51 -16.99 1.42 10.34
N ASP A 52 -17.77 2.29 10.95
CA ASP A 52 -19.20 2.48 10.72
C ASP A 52 -19.52 3.49 9.60
N ARG A 53 -18.53 4.20 9.05
CA ARG A 53 -18.68 5.28 8.07
C ARG A 53 -18.77 4.76 6.63
N ASP A 54 -19.96 4.84 6.03
CA ASP A 54 -20.18 4.45 4.63
C ASP A 54 -19.58 5.42 3.63
N ASP A 55 -19.59 6.71 3.92
CA ASP A 55 -18.99 7.73 3.07
C ASP A 55 -17.47 7.54 2.91
N LEU A 56 -16.77 7.13 3.97
CA LEU A 56 -15.35 6.78 3.89
C LEU A 56 -15.13 5.48 3.09
N ALA A 57 -15.99 4.48 3.27
CA ALA A 57 -15.92 3.28 2.45
C ALA A 57 -16.14 3.58 0.96
N ASP A 58 -17.06 4.50 0.62
CA ASP A 58 -17.29 4.95 -0.75
C ASP A 58 -16.06 5.63 -1.35
N ILE A 59 -15.40 6.51 -0.57
CA ILE A 59 -14.18 7.23 -0.98
C ILE A 59 -13.02 6.27 -1.28
N PHE A 60 -12.81 5.27 -0.41
CA PHE A 60 -11.61 4.43 -0.53
C PHE A 60 -11.83 3.22 -1.45
N PHE A 61 -13.01 2.61 -1.45
CA PHE A 61 -13.23 1.32 -2.12
C PHE A 61 -14.09 1.39 -3.39
N THR A 62 -14.55 2.58 -3.81
CA THR A 62 -15.17 2.76 -5.13
C THR A 62 -14.34 3.65 -6.03
N THR A 63 -14.62 3.63 -7.34
CA THR A 63 -14.06 4.58 -8.31
C THR A 63 -15.00 5.75 -8.63
N THR A 64 -16.13 5.84 -7.94
CA THR A 64 -17.08 6.95 -8.11
C THR A 64 -16.55 8.22 -7.47
N THR A 65 -16.94 9.38 -8.00
CA THR A 65 -16.67 10.65 -7.32
C THR A 65 -17.66 10.80 -6.16
N VAL A 66 -17.14 11.16 -4.99
CA VAL A 66 -17.90 11.29 -3.74
C VAL A 66 -17.80 12.72 -3.23
N ASN A 67 -18.92 13.36 -2.92
CA ASN A 67 -18.90 14.64 -2.23
C ASN A 67 -18.58 14.41 -0.74
N PHE A 68 -17.42 14.85 -0.32
CA PHE A 68 -16.95 14.74 1.05
C PHE A 68 -16.61 16.14 1.59
N SER A 69 -17.31 16.57 2.65
CA SER A 69 -17.10 17.90 3.26
C SER A 69 -17.14 19.05 2.24
N ASN A 70 -18.07 18.98 1.26
CA ASN A 70 -18.23 19.91 0.14
C ASN A 70 -17.07 19.94 -0.88
N VAL A 71 -16.24 18.91 -0.91
CA VAL A 71 -15.21 18.69 -1.92
C VAL A 71 -15.52 17.40 -2.68
N GLU A 72 -15.46 17.47 -4.03
CA GLU A 72 -15.59 16.30 -4.88
C GLU A 72 -14.30 15.48 -4.86
N LEU A 73 -14.29 14.35 -4.19
CA LEU A 73 -13.15 13.45 -4.15
C LEU A 73 -13.30 12.32 -5.17
N PRO A 74 -12.27 12.08 -6.02
CA PRO A 74 -12.25 10.93 -6.90
C PRO A 74 -12.02 9.66 -6.06
N GLY A 75 -13.02 8.79 -5.91
CA GLY A 75 -12.87 7.56 -5.13
C GLY A 75 -11.65 6.73 -5.59
N LEU A 76 -10.87 6.19 -4.66
CA LEU A 76 -9.58 5.56 -4.95
C LEU A 76 -9.68 4.17 -5.56
N GLY A 77 -10.81 3.47 -5.34
CA GLY A 77 -11.06 2.13 -5.87
C GLY A 77 -10.09 1.07 -5.35
N LEU A 78 -9.67 1.16 -4.09
CA LEU A 78 -8.81 0.16 -3.47
C LEU A 78 -9.53 -1.19 -3.42
N ASN A 79 -8.83 -2.27 -3.77
CA ASN A 79 -9.38 -3.62 -3.77
C ASN A 79 -8.65 -4.59 -2.85
N ILE A 80 -7.53 -4.17 -2.25
CA ILE A 80 -6.79 -4.94 -1.26
C ILE A 80 -7.07 -4.37 0.14
N VAL A 81 -7.37 -5.25 1.09
CA VAL A 81 -7.66 -4.89 2.48
C VAL A 81 -6.82 -5.75 3.42
N ARG A 82 -6.00 -5.13 4.26
CA ARG A 82 -5.25 -5.80 5.32
C ARG A 82 -5.99 -5.63 6.65
N HIS A 83 -6.43 -6.75 7.25
CA HIS A 83 -7.13 -6.80 8.53
C HIS A 83 -6.15 -7.22 9.63
N ASN A 84 -6.00 -6.39 10.67
CA ASN A 84 -5.13 -6.70 11.80
C ASN A 84 -5.81 -7.65 12.80
N ALA A 85 -5.20 -8.81 13.02
CA ALA A 85 -5.52 -9.68 14.13
C ALA A 85 -4.94 -9.08 15.42
N GLY A 86 -5.75 -8.41 16.21
CA GLY A 86 -5.32 -7.69 17.40
C GLY A 86 -4.61 -8.56 18.44
N ALA A 87 -3.81 -7.92 19.26
CA ALA A 87 -2.99 -8.55 20.30
C ALA A 87 -3.41 -8.16 21.72
N SER A 88 -4.23 -7.15 21.87
CA SER A 88 -4.67 -6.59 23.16
C SER A 88 -5.92 -7.28 23.72
N SER A 89 -6.04 -7.34 25.04
CA SER A 89 -7.27 -7.72 25.72
C SER A 89 -7.31 -7.11 27.12
N THR A 90 -8.50 -6.69 27.54
CA THR A 90 -8.75 -6.24 28.92
C THR A 90 -9.17 -7.37 29.85
N THR A 91 -9.30 -8.59 29.34
CA THR A 91 -9.69 -9.76 30.13
C THR A 91 -8.46 -10.32 30.83
N PRO A 92 -8.44 -10.35 32.19
CA PRO A 92 -7.36 -11.01 32.93
C PRO A 92 -7.47 -12.53 32.82
N VAL A 93 -6.35 -13.23 32.97
CA VAL A 93 -6.31 -14.70 32.98
C VAL A 93 -5.67 -15.16 34.32
N GLY A 94 -6.48 -15.67 35.21
CA GLY A 94 -6.03 -15.98 36.59
C GLY A 94 -5.58 -14.70 37.32
N SER A 95 -4.31 -14.65 37.69
CA SER A 95 -3.67 -13.47 38.31
C SER A 95 -3.00 -12.53 37.28
N ASP A 96 -2.92 -12.94 36.02
CA ASP A 96 -2.16 -12.24 35.00
C ASP A 96 -3.07 -11.29 34.20
N SER A 97 -2.51 -10.17 33.80
CA SER A 97 -3.19 -9.14 33.02
C SER A 97 -2.24 -8.58 31.96
N MET A 98 -2.79 -8.06 30.89
CA MET A 98 -2.01 -7.35 29.89
C MET A 98 -1.26 -6.17 30.54
N VAL A 99 0.01 -6.04 30.21
CA VAL A 99 0.83 -4.87 30.52
C VAL A 99 0.69 -3.88 29.39
N VAL A 100 0.05 -2.76 29.64
CA VAL A 100 -0.17 -1.69 28.65
C VAL A 100 1.07 -0.80 28.59
N SER A 101 1.56 -0.52 27.39
CA SER A 101 2.61 0.48 27.21
C SER A 101 2.14 1.87 27.68
N PRO A 102 2.97 2.61 28.40
CA PRO A 102 2.61 3.98 28.84
C PRO A 102 2.50 4.98 27.68
N SER A 103 2.99 4.64 26.50
CA SER A 103 3.03 5.52 25.32
C SER A 103 2.02 5.14 24.24
N ILE A 104 1.34 3.99 24.36
CA ILE A 104 0.38 3.55 23.35
C ILE A 104 -0.93 4.33 23.46
N LYS A 105 -1.43 4.80 22.33
CA LYS A 105 -2.75 5.43 22.26
C LYS A 105 -3.87 4.39 22.21
N PRO A 106 -5.09 4.69 22.68
CA PRO A 106 -6.23 3.76 22.63
C PRO A 106 -6.53 3.25 21.22
N SER A 107 -6.47 4.10 20.19
CA SER A 107 -6.70 3.71 18.80
C SER A 107 -5.69 2.69 18.26
N ARG A 108 -4.52 2.56 18.90
CA ARG A 108 -3.44 1.65 18.49
C ARG A 108 -3.41 0.34 19.26
N GLN A 109 -4.36 0.13 20.20
CA GLN A 109 -4.58 -1.12 20.90
C GLN A 109 -5.69 -1.88 20.19
N VAL A 110 -5.35 -2.90 19.42
CA VAL A 110 -6.33 -3.70 18.68
C VAL A 110 -6.73 -4.90 19.52
N MET A 111 -8.02 -5.00 19.87
CA MET A 111 -8.52 -6.11 20.67
C MET A 111 -8.47 -7.42 19.87
N GLY A 112 -7.81 -8.43 20.44
CA GLY A 112 -7.70 -9.75 19.85
C GLY A 112 -8.80 -10.70 20.31
N HIS A 113 -9.16 -11.64 19.44
CA HIS A 113 -10.30 -12.54 19.64
C HIS A 113 -10.05 -13.67 20.65
N TRP A 114 -8.81 -14.13 20.85
CA TRP A 114 -8.46 -15.19 21.79
C TRP A 114 -8.07 -14.59 23.15
N ILE A 115 -9.08 -14.35 23.98
CA ILE A 115 -8.97 -13.51 25.17
C ILE A 115 -8.24 -14.17 26.33
N ASP A 116 -8.15 -15.54 26.38
CA ASP A 116 -7.43 -16.28 27.40
C ASP A 116 -6.88 -17.60 26.86
N TRP A 117 -5.92 -18.21 27.55
CA TRP A 117 -5.25 -19.46 27.14
C TRP A 117 -5.95 -20.76 27.57
N ASN A 118 -7.14 -20.69 28.20
CA ASN A 118 -7.78 -21.88 28.78
C ASN A 118 -8.26 -22.90 27.72
N SER A 119 -8.61 -22.41 26.52
CA SER A 119 -9.05 -23.30 25.44
C SER A 119 -8.69 -22.75 24.06
N ALA A 120 -8.11 -23.62 23.22
CA ALA A 120 -7.89 -23.33 21.79
C ALA A 120 -9.14 -23.56 20.92
N ASP A 121 -10.21 -24.13 21.48
CA ASP A 121 -11.47 -24.33 20.78
C ASP A 121 -12.15 -22.98 20.52
N PRO A 122 -12.33 -22.56 19.25
CA PRO A 122 -12.89 -21.27 18.89
C PRO A 122 -14.37 -21.11 19.27
N THR A 123 -15.03 -22.19 19.71
CA THR A 123 -16.43 -22.17 20.21
C THR A 123 -16.52 -21.97 21.73
N SER A 124 -15.39 -22.02 22.43
CA SER A 124 -15.30 -21.85 23.88
C SER A 124 -15.38 -20.37 24.29
N SER A 125 -15.58 -20.14 25.60
CA SER A 125 -15.57 -18.81 26.20
C SER A 125 -14.19 -18.13 26.19
N SER A 126 -13.11 -18.84 25.82
CA SER A 126 -11.78 -18.28 25.61
C SER A 126 -11.67 -17.42 24.36
N TRP A 127 -12.69 -17.45 23.51
CA TRP A 127 -12.77 -16.64 22.29
C TRP A 127 -13.96 -15.68 22.38
N ASN A 128 -13.71 -14.42 21.98
CA ASN A 128 -14.74 -13.41 21.87
C ASN A 128 -14.81 -12.89 20.44
N TRP A 129 -15.85 -13.25 19.72
CA TRP A 129 -16.06 -12.88 18.33
C TRP A 129 -16.84 -11.55 18.16
N ASP A 130 -17.27 -10.95 19.28
CA ASP A 130 -18.03 -9.68 19.31
C ASP A 130 -17.14 -8.46 19.62
N ILE A 131 -15.82 -8.62 19.49
CA ILE A 131 -14.85 -7.53 19.61
C ILE A 131 -14.37 -7.09 18.22
N ASP A 132 -13.66 -5.95 18.18
CA ASP A 132 -13.13 -5.36 16.94
C ASP A 132 -14.19 -5.18 15.84
N LEU A 133 -15.41 -4.85 16.22
CA LEU A 133 -16.57 -4.78 15.31
C LEU A 133 -16.41 -3.72 14.24
N LYS A 134 -15.75 -2.61 14.52
CA LYS A 134 -15.61 -1.50 13.57
C LYS A 134 -14.62 -1.84 12.45
N GLN A 135 -13.47 -2.44 12.76
CA GLN A 135 -12.53 -2.89 11.73
C GLN A 135 -13.20 -3.94 10.82
N ARG A 136 -13.90 -4.92 11.44
CA ARG A 136 -14.69 -5.91 10.70
C ARG A 136 -15.77 -5.27 9.84
N SER A 137 -16.50 -4.28 10.36
CA SER A 137 -17.53 -3.55 9.60
C SER A 137 -16.95 -2.87 8.37
N MET A 138 -15.80 -2.19 8.51
CA MET A 138 -15.15 -1.55 7.36
C MET A 138 -14.67 -2.58 6.32
N MET A 139 -14.12 -3.72 6.75
CA MET A 139 -13.76 -4.82 5.85
C MET A 139 -14.96 -5.33 5.05
N GLN A 140 -16.12 -5.51 5.71
CA GLN A 140 -17.36 -5.92 5.05
C GLN A 140 -17.90 -4.83 4.10
N LYS A 141 -17.78 -3.55 4.47
CA LYS A 141 -18.16 -2.42 3.61
C LYS A 141 -17.26 -2.32 2.38
N ALA A 142 -15.96 -2.58 2.53
CA ALA A 142 -15.01 -2.66 1.42
C ALA A 142 -15.38 -3.80 0.46
N HIS A 143 -15.68 -4.99 1.00
CA HIS A 143 -16.12 -6.14 0.20
C HIS A 143 -17.41 -5.82 -0.60
N ALA A 144 -18.39 -5.20 0.02
CA ALA A 144 -19.64 -4.78 -0.65
C ALA A 144 -19.41 -3.74 -1.76
N ARG A 145 -18.25 -3.08 -1.81
CA ARG A 145 -17.84 -2.07 -2.79
C ARG A 145 -16.84 -2.58 -3.84
N GLY A 146 -16.56 -3.88 -3.82
CA GLY A 146 -15.75 -4.54 -4.82
C GLY A 146 -14.31 -4.83 -4.39
N ALA A 147 -13.93 -4.59 -3.13
CA ALA A 147 -12.69 -5.14 -2.61
C ALA A 147 -12.80 -6.67 -2.57
N ASP A 148 -11.81 -7.34 -3.13
CA ASP A 148 -11.82 -8.79 -3.36
C ASP A 148 -10.57 -9.52 -2.87
N ARG A 149 -9.53 -8.78 -2.42
CA ARG A 149 -8.30 -9.33 -1.87
C ARG A 149 -8.15 -8.96 -0.41
N PHE A 150 -8.23 -9.97 0.45
CA PHE A 150 -8.18 -9.80 1.90
C PHE A 150 -6.96 -10.52 2.45
N GLU A 151 -6.14 -9.79 3.22
CA GLU A 151 -5.03 -10.32 3.99
C GLU A 151 -5.32 -10.17 5.48
N LEU A 152 -5.15 -11.27 6.22
CA LEU A 152 -5.09 -11.24 7.68
C LEU A 152 -3.63 -11.05 8.09
N PHE A 153 -3.30 -10.03 8.88
CA PHE A 153 -1.95 -9.84 9.39
C PHE A 153 -1.94 -9.61 10.91
N SER A 154 -0.78 -9.72 11.53
CA SER A 154 -0.62 -9.56 12.97
C SER A 154 0.56 -8.67 13.31
N ASN A 155 0.30 -7.55 14.00
CA ASN A 155 1.37 -6.69 14.53
C ASN A 155 2.12 -7.34 15.69
N SER A 156 1.44 -8.14 16.49
CA SER A 156 2.01 -8.83 17.66
C SER A 156 1.19 -10.08 17.99
N PRO A 157 1.79 -11.13 18.56
CA PRO A 157 1.04 -12.20 19.21
C PRO A 157 0.16 -11.64 20.33
N MET A 158 -0.93 -12.35 20.68
CA MET A 158 -1.77 -11.98 21.82
C MET A 158 -0.91 -11.72 23.06
N TRP A 159 -1.28 -10.71 23.85
CA TRP A 159 -0.52 -10.25 25.03
C TRP A 159 -0.05 -11.41 25.95
N TRP A 160 -0.88 -12.41 26.14
CA TRP A 160 -0.57 -13.55 27.00
C TRP A 160 0.41 -14.55 26.35
N MET A 161 0.66 -14.43 25.04
CA MET A 161 1.69 -15.20 24.33
C MET A 161 3.07 -14.54 24.42
N THR A 162 3.14 -13.29 24.88
CA THR A 162 4.39 -12.55 24.99
C THR A 162 5.06 -12.79 26.36
N SER A 163 6.40 -12.68 26.39
CA SER A 163 7.21 -13.02 27.56
C SER A 163 6.98 -12.09 28.76
N ASN A 164 6.59 -10.85 28.50
CA ASN A 164 6.36 -9.81 29.49
C ASN A 164 4.88 -9.37 29.59
N HIS A 165 3.98 -10.09 28.91
CA HIS A 165 2.55 -9.78 28.80
C HIS A 165 2.26 -8.41 28.18
N ASN A 166 3.20 -7.85 27.42
CA ASN A 166 3.07 -6.55 26.76
C ASN A 166 3.12 -6.73 25.22
N PRO A 167 2.01 -6.47 24.51
CA PRO A 167 1.98 -6.65 23.06
C PRO A 167 2.71 -5.54 22.28
N SER A 168 3.31 -4.54 22.95
CA SER A 168 4.11 -3.49 22.29
C SER A 168 5.58 -3.87 22.13
N GLY A 169 6.04 -4.96 22.77
CA GLY A 169 7.40 -5.47 22.62
C GLY A 169 8.11 -5.78 23.94
N ASP A 170 9.35 -6.23 23.84
CA ASP A 170 10.23 -6.51 24.98
C ASP A 170 10.80 -5.24 25.61
N ALA A 171 11.31 -5.36 26.83
CA ALA A 171 11.94 -4.25 27.54
C ALA A 171 13.16 -3.64 26.80
N LYS A 172 13.83 -4.43 25.96
CA LYS A 172 15.06 -4.02 25.23
C LYS A 172 14.94 -4.17 23.72
N GLY A 173 13.79 -4.56 23.18
CA GLY A 173 13.59 -4.80 21.76
C GLY A 173 14.08 -6.19 21.30
N GLY A 174 14.20 -7.16 22.20
CA GLY A 174 14.48 -8.55 21.89
C GLY A 174 13.22 -9.36 21.62
N GLU A 175 13.41 -10.66 21.34
CA GLU A 175 12.30 -11.58 21.09
C GLU A 175 11.32 -11.61 22.26
N ASN A 176 10.05 -11.35 21.98
CA ASN A 176 9.01 -11.22 23.00
C ASN A 176 7.96 -12.34 22.97
N ILE A 177 7.95 -13.21 21.97
CA ILE A 177 7.07 -14.36 21.97
C ILE A 177 7.64 -15.48 22.86
N GLN A 178 6.81 -16.08 23.70
CA GLN A 178 7.21 -17.26 24.49
C GLN A 178 7.38 -18.45 23.56
N SER A 179 8.49 -19.19 23.69
CA SER A 179 8.83 -20.29 22.78
C SER A 179 7.76 -21.38 22.67
N TRP A 180 6.98 -21.62 23.73
CA TRP A 180 5.86 -22.59 23.74
C TRP A 180 4.56 -22.01 23.13
N ASN A 181 4.51 -20.73 22.84
CA ASN A 181 3.36 -20.04 22.25
C ASN A 181 3.52 -19.76 20.74
N THR A 182 4.62 -20.14 20.11
CA THR A 182 4.82 -19.98 18.67
C THR A 182 3.76 -20.74 17.85
N ALA A 183 3.42 -21.96 18.27
CA ALA A 183 2.35 -22.74 17.67
C ALA A 183 0.96 -22.14 17.95
N GLN A 184 0.73 -21.61 19.15
CA GLN A 184 -0.54 -20.96 19.50
C GLN A 184 -0.79 -19.69 18.67
N HIS A 185 0.26 -18.95 18.31
CA HIS A 185 0.11 -17.83 17.40
C HIS A 185 -0.42 -18.26 16.02
N ALA A 186 0.09 -19.37 15.50
CA ALA A 186 -0.43 -19.97 14.26
C ALA A 186 -1.90 -20.43 14.41
N VAL A 187 -2.26 -21.08 15.54
CA VAL A 187 -3.66 -21.45 15.86
C VAL A 187 -4.56 -20.24 15.90
N TYR A 188 -4.10 -19.13 16.51
CA TYR A 188 -4.84 -17.87 16.61
C TYR A 188 -5.24 -17.35 15.23
N LEU A 189 -4.26 -17.17 14.35
CA LEU A 189 -4.49 -16.65 13.01
C LEU A 189 -5.34 -17.58 12.15
N ALA A 190 -5.08 -18.89 12.20
CA ALA A 190 -5.84 -19.86 11.42
C ALA A 190 -7.30 -19.95 11.86
N ASN A 191 -7.59 -19.79 13.17
CA ASN A 191 -8.96 -19.73 13.69
C ASN A 191 -9.68 -18.46 13.23
N ILE A 192 -9.02 -17.29 13.23
CA ILE A 192 -9.63 -16.07 12.71
C ILE A 192 -9.96 -16.23 11.21
N ALA A 193 -9.01 -16.74 10.43
CA ALA A 193 -9.23 -16.96 9.00
C ALA A 193 -10.40 -17.93 8.73
N LYS A 194 -10.50 -19.00 9.52
CA LYS A 194 -11.62 -19.94 9.43
C LYS A 194 -12.94 -19.33 9.85
N TYR A 195 -12.96 -18.61 10.96
CA TYR A 195 -14.18 -17.97 11.48
C TYR A 195 -14.69 -16.88 10.52
N ALA A 196 -13.79 -16.09 9.94
CA ALA A 196 -14.13 -15.07 8.95
C ALA A 196 -14.82 -15.68 7.73
N LYS A 197 -14.28 -16.78 7.21
CA LYS A 197 -14.88 -17.52 6.09
C LYS A 197 -16.27 -18.05 6.43
N ASP A 198 -16.43 -18.63 7.61
CA ASP A 198 -17.66 -19.31 7.99
C ASP A 198 -18.78 -18.33 8.44
N ASN A 199 -18.41 -17.17 9.04
CA ASN A 199 -19.36 -16.31 9.73
C ASN A 199 -19.38 -14.85 9.23
N TRP A 200 -18.28 -14.34 8.62
CA TRP A 200 -18.22 -12.95 8.17
C TRP A 200 -18.41 -12.78 6.67
N ASN A 201 -18.54 -13.89 5.92
CA ASN A 201 -18.55 -13.91 4.46
C ASN A 201 -17.28 -13.26 3.85
N ILE A 202 -16.15 -13.42 4.53
CA ILE A 202 -14.83 -12.94 4.10
C ILE A 202 -13.89 -14.14 4.01
N THR A 203 -13.25 -14.32 2.86
CA THR A 203 -12.18 -15.31 2.69
C THR A 203 -10.86 -14.58 2.58
N PHE A 204 -9.98 -14.77 3.54
CA PHE A 204 -8.62 -14.26 3.44
C PHE A 204 -7.85 -15.05 2.37
N GLU A 205 -7.36 -14.35 1.36
CA GLU A 205 -6.49 -14.91 0.33
C GLU A 205 -5.12 -15.28 0.92
N SER A 206 -4.66 -14.46 1.87
CA SER A 206 -3.38 -14.65 2.56
C SER A 206 -3.47 -14.41 4.06
N VAL A 207 -2.54 -15.03 4.78
CA VAL A 207 -2.30 -14.80 6.20
C VAL A 207 -0.82 -14.44 6.39
N GLU A 208 -0.57 -13.25 6.93
CA GLU A 208 0.76 -12.74 7.28
C GLU A 208 0.94 -12.82 8.80
N PRO A 209 1.74 -13.78 9.30
CA PRO A 209 1.87 -14.00 10.75
C PRO A 209 2.80 -13.00 11.44
N LEU A 210 3.48 -12.15 10.70
CA LEU A 210 4.57 -11.30 11.14
C LEU A 210 4.32 -9.85 10.74
N ASN A 211 4.94 -8.91 11.44
CA ASN A 211 5.01 -7.52 11.05
C ASN A 211 6.33 -6.92 11.56
N GLU A 212 7.20 -6.52 10.64
CA GLU A 212 8.53 -5.98 10.94
C GLU A 212 9.29 -6.79 12.01
N PRO A 213 9.32 -8.13 11.88
CA PRO A 213 9.71 -9.01 12.99
C PRO A 213 11.18 -8.88 13.38
N SER A 214 12.06 -8.41 12.49
CA SER A 214 13.48 -8.24 12.80
C SER A 214 13.80 -6.87 13.43
N ALA A 215 12.80 -6.02 13.64
CA ALA A 215 13.00 -4.68 14.18
C ALA A 215 13.31 -4.71 15.67
N ASP A 216 14.26 -3.89 16.12
CA ASP A 216 14.71 -3.78 17.53
C ASP A 216 14.05 -2.63 18.30
N TRP A 217 13.15 -1.91 17.64
CA TRP A 217 12.38 -0.81 18.27
C TRP A 217 11.06 -1.27 18.91
N TRP A 218 10.66 -2.54 18.74
CA TRP A 218 9.50 -3.09 19.45
C TRP A 218 9.80 -3.23 20.93
N LYS A 219 9.42 -2.20 21.70
CA LYS A 219 9.74 -2.08 23.14
C LYS A 219 8.48 -1.94 23.97
N ALA A 220 8.60 -2.33 25.25
CA ALA A 220 7.50 -2.32 26.21
C ALA A 220 6.90 -0.90 26.45
N ASP A 221 7.62 0.15 26.11
CA ASP A 221 7.16 1.55 26.12
C ASP A 221 6.83 2.09 24.72
N GLY A 222 6.70 1.22 23.73
CA GLY A 222 6.37 1.55 22.34
C GLY A 222 5.01 2.22 22.18
N THR A 223 4.80 2.89 21.05
CA THR A 223 3.59 3.66 20.75
C THR A 223 2.50 2.85 20.04
N GLN A 224 2.75 1.58 19.79
CA GLN A 224 1.86 0.64 19.08
C GLN A 224 2.14 -0.81 19.47
N GLU A 225 1.28 -1.74 19.03
CA GLU A 225 1.56 -3.17 19.08
C GLU A 225 2.69 -3.53 18.13
N GLY A 226 3.57 -4.46 18.54
CA GLY A 226 4.69 -4.96 17.77
C GLY A 226 5.50 -6.00 18.54
N CYS A 227 6.19 -6.87 17.84
CA CYS A 227 6.97 -7.95 18.47
C CYS A 227 8.20 -8.27 17.65
N HIS A 228 9.38 -8.15 18.26
CA HIS A 228 10.58 -8.72 17.67
C HIS A 228 10.51 -10.26 17.74
N ILE A 229 10.78 -10.90 16.62
CA ILE A 229 10.76 -12.36 16.46
C ILE A 229 12.02 -12.77 15.68
N ASP A 230 12.87 -13.57 16.29
CA ASP A 230 14.11 -14.08 15.67
C ASP A 230 13.80 -14.89 14.39
N ILE A 231 14.68 -14.84 13.40
CA ILE A 231 14.43 -15.47 12.08
C ILE A 231 14.14 -16.98 12.19
N SER A 232 14.79 -17.68 13.13
CA SER A 232 14.50 -19.10 13.38
C SER A 232 13.09 -19.34 13.93
N THR A 233 12.60 -18.41 14.75
CA THR A 233 11.24 -18.42 15.29
C THR A 233 10.22 -18.05 14.22
N GLN A 234 10.53 -17.08 13.35
CA GLN A 234 9.71 -16.75 12.16
C GLN A 234 9.50 -17.99 11.29
N ALA A 235 10.58 -18.74 10.98
CA ALA A 235 10.51 -19.97 10.19
C ALA A 235 9.60 -21.03 10.86
N SER A 236 9.68 -21.17 12.19
CA SER A 236 8.85 -22.10 12.96
C SER A 236 7.36 -21.71 12.93
N ILE A 237 7.06 -20.40 13.04
CA ILE A 237 5.68 -19.87 12.95
C ILE A 237 5.10 -20.11 11.56
N ILE A 238 5.86 -19.86 10.49
CA ILE A 238 5.44 -20.09 9.10
C ILE A 238 5.08 -21.56 8.89
N GLY A 239 5.93 -22.50 9.35
CA GLY A 239 5.66 -23.94 9.26
C GLY A 239 4.42 -24.38 10.03
N SER A 240 4.26 -23.88 11.27
CA SER A 240 3.10 -24.14 12.10
C SER A 240 1.82 -23.60 11.48
N LEU A 241 1.85 -22.37 10.96
CA LEU A 241 0.69 -21.74 10.32
C LEU A 241 0.24 -22.51 9.07
N ARG A 242 1.17 -23.05 8.28
CA ARG A 242 0.80 -23.90 7.13
C ARG A 242 0.02 -25.13 7.57
N SER A 243 0.48 -25.81 8.63
CA SER A 243 -0.22 -26.96 9.20
C SER A 243 -1.61 -26.57 9.70
N GLU A 244 -1.70 -25.51 10.49
CA GLU A 244 -2.96 -25.05 11.09
C GLU A 244 -4.01 -24.62 10.03
N LEU A 245 -3.58 -23.95 8.95
CA LEU A 245 -4.45 -23.62 7.83
C LEU A 245 -4.94 -24.89 7.09
N ASN A 246 -4.06 -25.87 6.90
CA ASN A 246 -4.41 -27.14 6.25
C ASN A 246 -5.45 -27.91 7.08
N ASP A 247 -5.23 -28.03 8.39
CA ASP A 247 -6.11 -28.78 9.30
C ASP A 247 -7.52 -28.17 9.37
N ARG A 248 -7.65 -26.86 9.11
CA ARG A 248 -8.94 -26.16 9.08
C ARG A 248 -9.59 -26.08 7.68
N GLY A 249 -9.03 -26.78 6.70
CA GLY A 249 -9.58 -26.77 5.35
C GLY A 249 -9.36 -25.45 4.60
N LEU A 250 -8.27 -24.72 4.93
CA LEU A 250 -7.89 -23.44 4.33
C LEU A 250 -6.65 -23.58 3.44
N GLN A 251 -6.50 -24.69 2.73
CA GLN A 251 -5.36 -24.95 1.84
C GLN A 251 -5.21 -23.90 0.73
N GLY A 252 -6.32 -23.25 0.35
CA GLY A 252 -6.33 -22.19 -0.66
C GLY A 252 -5.78 -20.84 -0.15
N ALA A 253 -5.73 -20.63 1.17
CA ALA A 253 -5.08 -19.46 1.73
C ALA A 253 -3.57 -19.69 1.75
N PHE A 254 -2.80 -18.77 1.19
CA PHE A 254 -1.35 -18.85 1.25
C PHE A 254 -0.80 -18.01 2.41
N ILE A 255 0.45 -18.24 2.77
CA ILE A 255 1.16 -17.45 3.76
C ILE A 255 1.94 -16.37 3.01
N SER A 256 1.81 -15.14 3.42
CA SER A 256 2.74 -14.07 3.07
C SER A 256 3.80 -13.93 4.17
N ALA A 257 5.00 -13.52 3.81
CA ALA A 257 6.11 -13.27 4.74
C ALA A 257 7.27 -12.52 4.04
N SER A 258 8.18 -11.91 4.77
CA SER A 258 8.19 -11.75 6.25
C SER A 258 7.73 -10.35 6.69
N ASP A 259 7.21 -9.51 5.82
CA ASP A 259 6.67 -8.19 6.16
C ASP A 259 7.71 -7.29 6.86
N GLU A 260 8.98 -7.38 6.44
CA GLU A 260 10.06 -6.60 7.01
C GLU A 260 9.96 -5.12 6.66
N ASN A 261 10.35 -4.25 7.60
CA ASN A 261 10.26 -2.80 7.49
C ASN A 261 11.00 -2.22 6.26
N THR A 262 12.13 -2.85 5.88
CA THR A 262 13.00 -2.35 4.81
C THR A 262 13.36 -3.43 3.80
N TYR A 263 13.68 -3.02 2.57
CA TYR A 263 14.09 -3.92 1.50
C TYR A 263 15.37 -4.68 1.86
N ASP A 264 16.36 -4.00 2.48
CA ASP A 264 17.63 -4.63 2.89
C ASP A 264 17.40 -5.70 3.96
N GLN A 265 16.54 -5.43 4.94
CA GLN A 265 16.20 -6.41 5.97
C GLN A 265 15.41 -7.58 5.36
N ALA A 266 14.48 -7.32 4.44
CA ALA A 266 13.75 -8.37 3.73
C ALA A 266 14.71 -9.32 2.98
N VAL A 267 15.68 -8.79 2.24
CA VAL A 267 16.72 -9.61 1.58
C VAL A 267 17.48 -10.47 2.59
N LYS A 268 17.88 -9.91 3.73
CA LYS A 268 18.60 -10.64 4.78
C LYS A 268 17.75 -11.73 5.40
N THR A 269 16.51 -11.42 5.77
CA THR A 269 15.58 -12.36 6.39
C THR A 269 15.25 -13.50 5.43
N LEU A 270 14.83 -13.20 4.20
CA LEU A 270 14.46 -14.21 3.20
C LEU A 270 15.62 -15.17 2.87
N LYS A 271 16.86 -14.67 2.82
CA LYS A 271 18.05 -15.53 2.65
C LYS A 271 18.33 -16.43 3.86
N SER A 272 17.81 -16.11 5.03
CA SER A 272 18.12 -16.78 6.31
C SER A 272 16.98 -17.68 6.81
N LEU A 273 15.75 -17.56 6.27
CA LEU A 273 14.58 -18.35 6.70
C LEU A 273 14.73 -19.86 6.43
N GLY A 274 15.52 -20.25 5.43
CA GLY A 274 15.67 -21.62 5.00
C GLY A 274 14.57 -22.12 4.06
N ASP A 275 14.88 -23.17 3.31
CA ASP A 275 14.00 -23.69 2.25
C ASP A 275 12.66 -24.20 2.78
N ASP A 276 12.65 -24.84 3.95
CA ASP A 276 11.41 -25.39 4.53
C ASP A 276 10.38 -24.26 4.80
N ALA A 277 10.82 -23.13 5.34
CA ALA A 277 9.92 -21.99 5.56
C ALA A 277 9.52 -21.34 4.22
N LEU A 278 10.49 -21.10 3.33
CA LEU A 278 10.23 -20.47 2.04
C LEU A 278 9.30 -21.28 1.14
N ASN A 279 9.32 -22.61 1.21
CA ASN A 279 8.40 -23.47 0.46
C ASN A 279 6.95 -23.40 0.98
N ASN A 280 6.72 -22.86 2.18
CA ASN A 280 5.40 -22.63 2.75
C ASN A 280 4.84 -21.24 2.43
N ILE A 281 5.64 -20.32 1.86
CA ILE A 281 5.23 -18.96 1.50
C ILE A 281 4.67 -18.96 0.08
N GLY A 282 3.56 -18.28 -0.12
CA GLY A 282 2.95 -18.05 -1.45
C GLY A 282 3.21 -16.65 -2.01
N ARG A 283 3.62 -15.71 -1.14
CA ARG A 283 3.93 -14.33 -1.52
C ARG A 283 4.97 -13.73 -0.58
N ILE A 284 5.89 -12.96 -1.14
CA ILE A 284 6.77 -12.09 -0.36
C ILE A 284 6.04 -10.77 -0.12
N ASN A 285 5.94 -10.40 1.16
CA ASN A 285 5.54 -9.09 1.62
C ASN A 285 6.76 -8.31 2.10
N VAL A 286 6.86 -7.02 1.77
CA VAL A 286 7.91 -6.11 2.24
C VAL A 286 7.34 -4.70 2.38
N HIS A 287 7.78 -3.98 3.41
CA HIS A 287 7.42 -2.58 3.61
C HIS A 287 8.33 -1.62 2.86
N GLY A 288 7.80 -0.45 2.55
CA GLY A 288 8.50 0.60 1.80
C GLY A 288 9.19 1.67 2.64
N TYR A 289 9.47 1.44 3.93
CA TYR A 289 9.99 2.48 4.83
C TYR A 289 11.50 2.77 4.69
N GLN A 290 12.14 2.21 3.68
CA GLN A 290 13.49 2.62 3.29
C GLN A 290 13.48 3.72 2.22
N TYR A 291 12.26 4.08 1.76
CA TYR A 291 11.99 5.19 0.84
C TYR A 291 12.84 5.13 -0.44
N GLY A 292 13.71 6.14 -0.66
CA GLY A 292 14.57 6.24 -1.83
C GLY A 292 15.71 5.21 -1.90
N ASP A 293 16.00 4.54 -0.78
CA ASP A 293 17.14 3.62 -0.64
C ASP A 293 16.69 2.14 -0.66
N GLY A 294 17.64 1.23 -0.49
CA GLY A 294 17.45 -0.19 -0.27
C GLY A 294 17.44 -1.07 -1.52
N ASP A 295 17.68 -2.36 -1.29
CA ASP A 295 17.88 -3.38 -2.33
C ASP A 295 16.55 -3.97 -2.85
N ARG A 296 15.72 -3.14 -3.51
CA ARG A 296 14.48 -3.57 -4.17
C ARG A 296 14.72 -4.68 -5.19
N ALA A 297 15.82 -4.57 -5.95
CA ALA A 297 16.16 -5.55 -6.96
C ALA A 297 16.56 -6.90 -6.34
N GLY A 298 17.18 -6.89 -5.16
CA GLY A 298 17.49 -8.10 -4.41
C GLY A 298 16.24 -8.81 -3.90
N VAL A 299 15.22 -8.08 -3.44
CA VAL A 299 13.92 -8.66 -3.07
C VAL A 299 13.24 -9.27 -4.30
N LEU A 300 13.18 -8.53 -5.41
CA LEU A 300 12.64 -9.03 -6.68
C LEU A 300 13.35 -10.30 -7.14
N GLN A 301 14.68 -10.34 -7.09
CA GLN A 301 15.45 -11.50 -7.52
C GLN A 301 15.08 -12.75 -6.72
N ILE A 302 14.90 -12.63 -5.39
CA ILE A 302 14.47 -13.75 -4.55
C ILE A 302 13.06 -14.22 -4.94
N ALA A 303 12.14 -13.28 -5.21
CA ALA A 303 10.79 -13.62 -5.65
C ALA A 303 10.80 -14.37 -6.98
N VAL A 304 11.58 -13.91 -7.96
CA VAL A 304 11.74 -14.54 -9.28
C VAL A 304 12.36 -15.93 -9.16
N ASP A 305 13.45 -16.07 -8.39
CA ASP A 305 14.16 -17.36 -8.22
C ASP A 305 13.28 -18.42 -7.57
N ARG A 306 12.32 -17.99 -6.75
CA ARG A 306 11.37 -18.85 -6.04
C ARG A 306 10.01 -19.00 -6.72
N GLY A 307 9.74 -18.23 -7.77
CA GLY A 307 8.43 -18.20 -8.44
C GLY A 307 7.32 -17.65 -7.52
N LEU A 308 7.65 -16.74 -6.60
CA LEU A 308 6.72 -16.16 -5.64
C LEU A 308 6.17 -14.82 -6.16
N ARG A 309 4.94 -14.51 -5.77
CA ARG A 309 4.38 -13.15 -5.92
C ARG A 309 5.09 -12.19 -4.97
N LEU A 310 5.02 -10.89 -5.25
CA LEU A 310 5.68 -9.86 -4.46
C LEU A 310 4.75 -8.66 -4.30
N TRP A 311 4.52 -8.23 -3.07
CA TRP A 311 3.84 -6.97 -2.76
C TRP A 311 4.76 -6.00 -2.01
N ASN A 312 4.60 -4.71 -2.28
CA ASN A 312 4.84 -3.71 -1.26
C ASN A 312 3.59 -3.71 -0.37
N SER A 313 3.67 -4.44 0.74
CA SER A 313 2.53 -4.73 1.62
C SER A 313 2.21 -3.60 2.57
N GLU A 314 3.14 -2.64 2.71
CA GLU A 314 2.93 -1.48 3.55
C GLU A 314 3.87 -0.32 3.19
N TYR A 315 3.28 0.86 3.05
CA TYR A 315 4.00 2.12 2.87
C TYR A 315 3.24 3.26 3.54
N GLY A 316 3.95 4.14 4.20
CA GLY A 316 3.43 5.36 4.78
C GLY A 316 4.54 6.37 4.99
N GLU A 317 4.19 7.64 5.08
CA GLU A 317 5.10 8.76 5.34
C GLU A 317 4.29 10.00 5.70
N ASN A 318 4.94 11.02 6.26
CA ASN A 318 4.28 12.25 6.74
C ASN A 318 4.33 13.42 5.75
N ASP A 319 4.65 13.16 4.48
CA ASP A 319 4.64 14.17 3.44
C ASP A 319 3.24 14.33 2.83
N ALA A 320 2.47 15.31 3.29
CA ALA A 320 1.14 15.62 2.76
C ALA A 320 1.17 16.09 1.28
N THR A 321 2.35 16.47 0.75
CA THR A 321 2.50 17.03 -0.61
C THR A 321 2.43 15.98 -1.71
N GLY A 322 2.69 14.71 -1.39
CA GLY A 322 2.72 13.59 -2.32
C GLY A 322 4.03 13.40 -3.09
N GLN A 323 5.06 14.21 -2.82
CA GLN A 323 6.36 14.07 -3.47
C GLN A 323 7.03 12.76 -3.09
N GLN A 324 7.04 12.42 -1.80
CA GLN A 324 7.66 11.20 -1.31
C GLN A 324 6.87 9.95 -1.76
N LEU A 325 5.54 10.03 -1.73
CA LEU A 325 4.68 8.95 -2.22
C LEU A 325 4.96 8.60 -3.68
N VAL A 326 4.94 9.59 -4.58
CA VAL A 326 5.16 9.31 -6.01
C VAL A 326 6.59 8.87 -6.29
N SER A 327 7.58 9.40 -5.57
CA SER A 327 8.97 8.94 -5.68
C SER A 327 9.11 7.47 -5.33
N ASN A 328 8.47 7.01 -4.24
CA ASN A 328 8.51 5.60 -3.85
C ASN A 328 7.75 4.71 -4.85
N LEU A 329 6.58 5.13 -5.31
CA LEU A 329 5.80 4.39 -6.31
C LEU A 329 6.59 4.16 -7.60
N ILE A 330 7.21 5.20 -8.15
CA ILE A 330 8.03 5.10 -9.36
C ILE A 330 9.19 4.10 -9.18
N GLN A 331 9.90 4.16 -8.04
CA GLN A 331 10.99 3.25 -7.74
C GLN A 331 10.52 1.81 -7.54
N ASP A 332 9.38 1.62 -6.88
CA ASP A 332 8.81 0.30 -6.70
C ASP A 332 8.42 -0.33 -8.04
N PHE A 333 7.70 0.39 -8.91
CA PHE A 333 7.36 -0.12 -10.26
C PHE A 333 8.61 -0.42 -11.09
N ARG A 334 9.67 0.34 -10.91
CA ARG A 334 10.91 0.16 -11.67
C ARG A 334 11.77 -0.99 -11.15
N TRP A 335 12.00 -1.08 -9.85
CA TRP A 335 13.02 -1.93 -9.25
C TRP A 335 12.47 -3.10 -8.43
N LEU A 336 11.41 -2.88 -7.64
CA LEU A 336 10.76 -3.93 -6.88
C LEU A 336 9.82 -4.76 -7.75
N LYS A 337 9.13 -4.12 -8.70
CA LYS A 337 8.13 -4.70 -9.60
C LYS A 337 7.07 -5.50 -8.84
N PRO A 338 6.41 -4.91 -7.85
CA PRO A 338 5.39 -5.58 -7.09
C PRO A 338 4.15 -5.81 -7.97
N THR A 339 3.35 -6.82 -7.63
CA THR A 339 2.04 -7.05 -8.25
C THR A 339 0.90 -6.43 -7.44
N GLY A 340 1.15 -6.00 -6.20
CA GLY A 340 0.22 -5.28 -5.35
C GLY A 340 0.93 -4.26 -4.49
N TRP A 341 0.21 -3.21 -4.10
CA TRP A 341 0.78 -2.12 -3.33
C TRP A 341 -0.23 -1.59 -2.31
N VAL A 342 0.17 -1.48 -1.03
CA VAL A 342 -0.73 -1.18 0.08
C VAL A 342 -0.24 0.05 0.85
N TYR A 343 -1.11 1.05 0.98
CA TYR A 343 -0.89 2.19 1.85
C TYR A 343 -1.16 1.80 3.31
N TRP A 344 -0.29 2.20 4.27
CA TRP A 344 -0.40 1.81 5.67
C TRP A 344 -1.80 2.09 6.21
N GLN A 345 -2.20 3.37 6.29
CA GLN A 345 -3.56 3.74 6.66
C GLN A 345 -4.00 5.02 5.96
N VAL A 346 -5.18 4.98 5.37
CA VAL A 346 -5.70 6.09 4.57
C VAL A 346 -6.14 7.30 5.41
N LEU A 347 -6.42 7.10 6.70
CA LEU A 347 -6.79 8.14 7.66
C LEU A 347 -5.79 8.16 8.82
N ASP A 348 -5.06 9.26 8.98
CA ASP A 348 -4.18 9.54 10.12
C ASP A 348 -3.80 11.03 10.12
N GLY A 349 -3.30 11.53 11.25
CA GLY A 349 -2.88 12.91 11.40
C GLY A 349 -1.44 13.17 10.97
N GLY A 350 -1.08 14.46 10.97
CA GLY A 350 0.30 14.89 10.73
C GLY A 350 0.86 14.56 9.34
N GLY A 351 -0.01 14.50 8.34
CA GLY A 351 0.36 14.17 6.97
C GLY A 351 0.53 12.68 6.68
N TRP A 352 0.39 11.78 7.65
CA TRP A 352 0.50 10.33 7.44
C TRP A 352 -0.67 9.76 6.62
N GLY A 353 -1.91 10.16 6.91
CA GLY A 353 -3.06 9.74 6.12
C GLY A 353 -3.10 10.40 4.74
N VAL A 354 -3.75 9.78 3.77
CA VAL A 354 -4.12 10.48 2.53
C VAL A 354 -5.23 11.51 2.79
N ILE A 355 -6.02 11.30 3.84
CA ILE A 355 -6.94 12.28 4.43
C ILE A 355 -6.51 12.45 5.89
N ASP A 356 -6.41 13.69 6.37
CA ASP A 356 -6.10 13.98 7.77
C ASP A 356 -7.19 13.45 8.70
N ALA A 357 -6.79 12.87 9.82
CA ALA A 357 -7.71 12.40 10.85
C ALA A 357 -7.04 12.34 12.23
N ASP A 358 -7.85 12.41 13.26
CA ASP A 358 -7.46 12.02 14.62
C ASP A 358 -8.30 10.80 15.02
N ASN A 359 -7.66 9.64 15.02
CA ASN A 359 -8.31 8.36 15.29
C ASN A 359 -8.77 8.25 16.76
N ASP A 360 -8.10 8.91 17.70
CA ASP A 360 -8.49 8.92 19.12
C ASP A 360 -9.63 9.92 19.40
N ALA A 361 -9.62 11.08 18.75
CA ALA A 361 -10.70 12.05 18.85
C ALA A 361 -11.92 11.71 17.97
N GLY A 362 -11.76 10.78 17.02
CA GLY A 362 -12.82 10.40 16.08
C GLY A 362 -13.18 11.51 15.09
N THR A 363 -12.21 12.33 14.66
CA THR A 363 -12.43 13.43 13.72
C THR A 363 -11.72 13.19 12.39
N VAL A 364 -12.36 13.59 11.28
CA VAL A 364 -11.80 13.50 9.94
C VAL A 364 -11.68 14.89 9.35
N GLY A 365 -10.50 15.20 8.83
CA GLY A 365 -10.14 16.47 8.21
C GLY A 365 -10.26 16.48 6.69
N ALA A 366 -9.40 17.24 6.03
CA ALA A 366 -9.37 17.40 4.59
C ALA A 366 -8.46 16.36 3.92
N ALA A 367 -8.70 16.10 2.62
CA ALA A 367 -7.78 15.32 1.81
C ALA A 367 -6.47 16.08 1.59
N ASN A 368 -5.34 15.40 1.80
CA ASN A 368 -4.01 15.88 1.51
C ASN A 368 -3.74 15.85 -0.01
N GLN A 369 -2.74 16.59 -0.49
CA GLN A 369 -2.38 16.57 -1.91
C GLN A 369 -2.00 15.15 -2.37
N LYS A 370 -1.36 14.34 -1.52
CA LYS A 370 -1.02 12.95 -1.80
C LYS A 370 -2.25 12.05 -2.10
N TYR A 371 -3.46 12.41 -1.64
CA TYR A 371 -4.69 11.70 -2.01
C TYR A 371 -4.89 11.71 -3.53
N PHE A 372 -4.73 12.89 -4.13
CA PHE A 372 -4.89 13.06 -5.57
C PHE A 372 -3.72 12.48 -6.36
N VAL A 373 -2.53 12.41 -5.76
CA VAL A 373 -1.38 11.68 -6.31
C VAL A 373 -1.67 10.18 -6.34
N LEU A 374 -2.16 9.60 -5.24
CA LEU A 374 -2.54 8.18 -5.22
C LEU A 374 -3.65 7.87 -6.24
N ALA A 375 -4.61 8.78 -6.43
CA ALA A 375 -5.67 8.64 -7.42
C ALA A 375 -5.15 8.57 -8.86
N GLN A 376 -4.00 9.21 -9.19
CA GLN A 376 -3.36 9.11 -10.51
C GLN A 376 -2.96 7.66 -10.84
N PHE A 377 -2.64 6.85 -9.85
CA PHE A 377 -2.27 5.46 -10.01
C PHE A 377 -3.45 4.53 -9.81
N SER A 378 -4.10 4.60 -8.64
CA SER A 378 -5.04 3.57 -8.19
C SER A 378 -6.32 3.51 -9.03
N ARG A 379 -6.76 4.63 -9.60
CA ARG A 379 -7.96 4.69 -10.44
C ARG A 379 -7.73 4.15 -11.84
N HIS A 380 -6.50 4.17 -12.33
CA HIS A 380 -6.16 3.91 -13.74
C HIS A 380 -5.46 2.57 -13.93
N ILE A 381 -4.51 2.20 -13.06
CA ILE A 381 -3.85 0.90 -13.07
C ILE A 381 -4.68 -0.04 -12.19
N ARG A 382 -5.44 -0.94 -12.82
CA ARG A 382 -6.44 -1.76 -12.16
C ARG A 382 -6.05 -3.24 -12.15
N ASP A 383 -6.68 -4.03 -11.28
CA ASP A 383 -6.53 -5.48 -11.22
C ASP A 383 -6.65 -6.11 -12.62
N GLY A 384 -5.79 -7.08 -12.92
CA GLY A 384 -5.71 -7.77 -14.19
C GLY A 384 -4.90 -7.09 -15.29
N MET A 385 -4.47 -5.84 -15.10
CA MET A 385 -3.62 -5.14 -16.08
C MET A 385 -2.18 -5.67 -16.05
N GLN A 386 -1.56 -5.80 -17.23
CA GLN A 386 -0.15 -6.13 -17.35
C GLN A 386 0.70 -4.89 -17.11
N ILE A 387 1.65 -4.96 -16.19
CA ILE A 387 2.61 -3.88 -15.94
C ILE A 387 3.71 -3.94 -16.99
N LEU A 388 3.94 -2.82 -17.67
CA LEU A 388 4.95 -2.64 -18.68
C LEU A 388 6.12 -1.79 -18.16
N ASP A 389 7.26 -1.88 -18.87
CA ASP A 389 8.36 -0.92 -18.69
C ASP A 389 7.97 0.41 -19.38
N GLY A 390 7.91 1.47 -18.61
CA GLY A 390 7.53 2.81 -19.06
C GLY A 390 8.56 3.51 -19.97
N GLY A 391 9.74 2.91 -20.17
CA GLY A 391 10.77 3.44 -21.07
C GLY A 391 11.60 4.60 -20.50
N ALA A 392 11.28 5.09 -19.31
CA ALA A 392 12.03 6.12 -18.59
C ALA A 392 11.88 5.96 -17.08
N ASP A 393 12.82 6.54 -16.31
CA ASP A 393 12.90 6.37 -14.86
C ASP A 393 11.71 6.95 -14.10
N ASN A 394 11.01 7.89 -14.69
CA ASN A 394 9.88 8.62 -14.12
C ASN A 394 8.55 8.27 -14.78
N VAL A 395 8.47 7.15 -15.47
CA VAL A 395 7.27 6.71 -16.20
C VAL A 395 6.89 5.29 -15.82
N VAL A 396 5.61 5.09 -15.50
CA VAL A 396 4.98 3.77 -15.28
C VAL A 396 3.97 3.53 -16.40
N ALA A 397 3.93 2.32 -16.93
CA ALA A 397 2.96 1.94 -17.95
C ALA A 397 2.23 0.65 -17.55
N ALA A 398 0.94 0.58 -17.87
CA ALA A 398 0.12 -0.60 -17.66
C ALA A 398 -0.84 -0.81 -18.82
N TYR A 399 -1.05 -2.07 -19.21
CA TYR A 399 -1.88 -2.42 -20.36
C TYR A 399 -3.07 -3.28 -19.93
N ASP A 400 -4.26 -2.81 -20.28
CA ASP A 400 -5.52 -3.51 -20.12
C ASP A 400 -5.85 -4.27 -21.41
N ASN A 401 -5.53 -5.56 -21.41
CA ASN A 401 -5.74 -6.41 -22.58
C ASN A 401 -7.23 -6.60 -22.90
N ALA A 402 -8.11 -6.60 -21.91
CA ALA A 402 -9.54 -6.80 -22.11
C ALA A 402 -10.21 -5.60 -22.80
N ASN A 403 -9.72 -4.40 -22.54
CA ASN A 403 -10.28 -3.15 -23.07
C ASN A 403 -9.39 -2.50 -24.15
N GLU A 404 -8.29 -3.15 -24.57
CA GLU A 404 -7.31 -2.62 -25.52
C GLU A 404 -6.86 -1.19 -25.12
N LYS A 405 -6.54 -1.01 -23.84
CA LYS A 405 -6.26 0.30 -23.26
C LYS A 405 -4.84 0.34 -22.67
N LEU A 406 -4.08 1.36 -23.03
CA LEU A 406 -2.80 1.67 -22.40
C LEU A 406 -3.01 2.81 -21.39
N VAL A 407 -2.42 2.62 -20.21
CA VAL A 407 -2.31 3.65 -19.17
C VAL A 407 -0.84 4.01 -19.01
N ILE A 408 -0.54 5.31 -18.99
CA ILE A 408 0.80 5.84 -18.70
C ILE A 408 0.66 6.82 -17.53
N VAL A 409 1.48 6.67 -16.50
CA VAL A 409 1.64 7.66 -15.42
C VAL A 409 3.07 8.19 -15.48
N ALA A 410 3.23 9.49 -15.63
CA ALA A 410 4.53 10.15 -15.76
C ALA A 410 4.67 11.29 -14.74
N VAL A 411 5.89 11.52 -14.28
CA VAL A 411 6.23 12.57 -13.31
C VAL A 411 7.30 13.47 -13.92
N ASN A 412 7.08 14.77 -13.86
CA ASN A 412 8.11 15.76 -14.15
C ASN A 412 8.60 16.41 -12.85
N TRP A 413 9.83 16.15 -12.46
CA TRP A 413 10.48 16.76 -11.29
C TRP A 413 11.20 18.07 -11.60
N GLY A 414 11.60 18.23 -12.88
CA GLY A 414 12.40 19.34 -13.36
C GLY A 414 11.59 20.52 -13.85
N ASP A 415 12.27 21.42 -14.58
CA ASP A 415 11.64 22.56 -15.24
C ASP A 415 10.53 22.12 -16.22
N ALA A 416 9.65 23.03 -16.59
CA ALA A 416 8.59 22.77 -17.55
C ALA A 416 9.16 22.26 -18.88
N GLN A 417 8.61 21.15 -19.38
CA GLN A 417 9.07 20.49 -20.61
C GLN A 417 7.91 19.80 -21.34
N ASN A 418 8.15 19.47 -22.61
CA ASN A 418 7.27 18.56 -23.35
C ASN A 418 7.82 17.14 -23.29
N LEU A 419 6.96 16.18 -22.97
CA LEU A 419 7.24 14.75 -23.15
C LEU A 419 6.50 14.24 -24.39
N VAL A 420 7.21 13.53 -25.24
CA VAL A 420 6.65 12.83 -26.40
C VAL A 420 6.61 11.34 -26.06
N PHE A 421 5.43 10.76 -25.99
CA PHE A 421 5.26 9.35 -25.77
C PHE A 421 5.14 8.62 -27.12
N ASP A 422 6.07 7.69 -27.35
CA ASP A 422 6.15 6.89 -28.58
C ASP A 422 5.62 5.47 -28.34
N LEU A 423 4.56 5.10 -29.05
CA LEU A 423 3.88 3.82 -29.02
C LEU A 423 4.20 2.95 -30.25
N SER A 424 5.29 3.23 -30.96
CA SER A 424 5.68 2.51 -32.19
C SER A 424 5.99 1.01 -31.96
N GLN A 425 6.23 0.59 -30.71
CA GLN A 425 6.45 -0.82 -30.37
C GLN A 425 5.15 -1.64 -30.26
N PHE A 426 4.00 -0.98 -30.20
CA PHE A 426 2.69 -1.66 -30.17
C PHE A 426 2.31 -2.09 -31.60
N THR A 427 1.59 -3.21 -31.72
CA THR A 427 1.12 -3.70 -33.03
C THR A 427 0.05 -2.77 -33.61
N GLN A 428 -0.65 -2.03 -32.72
CA GLN A 428 -1.57 -0.96 -33.06
C GLN A 428 -1.48 0.13 -31.98
N ALA A 429 -1.14 1.34 -32.39
CA ALA A 429 -1.06 2.52 -31.53
C ALA A 429 -2.25 3.43 -31.79
N SER A 430 -3.44 3.08 -31.37
CA SER A 430 -4.64 3.91 -31.56
C SER A 430 -4.79 4.48 -33.02
N THR A 431 -5.61 5.49 -33.19
CA THR A 431 -5.86 6.15 -34.51
C THR A 431 -5.28 7.57 -34.48
N ASP A 432 -4.72 8.02 -35.60
CA ASP A 432 -4.29 9.41 -35.75
C ASP A 432 -5.44 10.39 -35.44
N GLY A 433 -5.18 11.43 -34.66
CA GLY A 433 -6.19 12.36 -34.17
C GLY A 433 -7.06 11.84 -33.01
N ALA A 434 -6.88 10.59 -32.55
CA ALA A 434 -7.63 10.07 -31.41
C ALA A 434 -7.31 10.83 -30.12
N VAL A 435 -8.34 11.07 -29.32
CA VAL A 435 -8.19 11.76 -28.02
C VAL A 435 -7.46 10.87 -27.02
N VAL A 436 -6.44 11.41 -26.38
CA VAL A 436 -5.77 10.86 -25.21
C VAL A 436 -6.35 11.56 -23.98
N THR A 437 -7.03 10.82 -23.13
CA THR A 437 -7.58 11.41 -21.91
C THR A 437 -6.47 11.59 -20.88
N ARG A 438 -6.36 12.79 -20.31
CA ARG A 438 -5.30 13.20 -19.38
C ARG A 438 -5.88 13.60 -18.04
N TRP A 439 -5.16 13.27 -16.95
CA TRP A 439 -5.40 13.80 -15.60
C TRP A 439 -4.11 14.37 -15.06
N ARG A 440 -4.19 15.48 -14.31
CA ARG A 440 -3.05 16.20 -13.76
C ARG A 440 -3.20 16.40 -12.27
N THR A 441 -2.11 16.25 -11.53
CA THR A 441 -2.00 16.60 -10.11
C THR A 441 -0.65 17.29 -9.87
N GLN A 442 -0.70 18.51 -9.33
CA GLN A 442 0.50 19.24 -8.92
C GLN A 442 1.00 18.70 -7.59
N LEU A 443 2.29 18.39 -7.46
CA LEU A 443 2.90 18.02 -6.18
C LEU A 443 3.03 19.25 -5.28
N GLY A 444 2.71 19.08 -4.00
CA GLY A 444 2.72 20.16 -3.02
C GLY A 444 1.38 20.87 -2.89
N SER A 445 0.94 21.55 -3.90
CA SER A 445 -0.34 22.27 -3.94
C SER A 445 -0.70 22.62 -5.38
N GLY A 446 -1.93 22.96 -5.64
CA GLY A 446 -2.40 23.35 -6.98
C GLY A 446 -3.37 22.34 -7.57
N ASP A 447 -3.19 21.96 -8.84
CA ASP A 447 -4.08 21.04 -9.54
C ASP A 447 -4.30 19.73 -8.78
N GLN A 448 -5.56 19.32 -8.63
CA GLN A 448 -6.00 18.13 -7.90
C GLN A 448 -6.80 17.23 -8.82
N TYR A 449 -6.13 16.32 -9.51
CA TYR A 449 -6.76 15.32 -10.39
C TYR A 449 -7.60 15.94 -11.53
N ILE A 450 -7.10 17.02 -12.14
CA ILE A 450 -7.80 17.77 -13.20
C ILE A 450 -7.81 16.98 -14.50
N LYS A 451 -9.00 16.66 -15.01
CA LYS A 451 -9.20 15.95 -16.28
C LYS A 451 -9.19 16.90 -17.47
N SER A 452 -8.53 16.49 -18.56
CA SER A 452 -8.62 17.17 -19.88
C SER A 452 -8.63 16.16 -21.04
N THR A 453 -9.04 16.65 -22.24
CA THR A 453 -9.11 15.87 -23.49
C THR A 453 -8.46 16.62 -24.66
N GLU A 454 -7.52 17.49 -24.34
CA GLU A 454 -6.85 18.35 -25.31
C GLU A 454 -5.70 17.67 -26.05
N VAL A 455 -5.18 16.57 -25.47
CA VAL A 455 -4.09 15.78 -26.05
C VAL A 455 -4.66 14.83 -27.10
N THR A 456 -4.01 14.76 -28.26
CA THR A 456 -4.40 13.85 -29.34
C THR A 456 -3.20 13.08 -29.89
N MET A 457 -3.47 11.92 -30.46
CA MET A 457 -2.46 11.13 -31.17
C MET A 457 -2.01 11.83 -32.45
N THR A 458 -0.73 11.71 -32.77
CA THR A 458 -0.14 12.10 -34.05
C THR A 458 0.65 10.90 -34.56
N GLY A 459 0.06 10.14 -35.48
CA GLY A 459 0.60 8.84 -35.86
C GLY A 459 0.68 7.88 -34.66
N THR A 460 1.88 7.40 -34.35
CA THR A 460 2.14 6.51 -33.20
C THR A 460 2.56 7.26 -31.93
N THR A 461 2.52 8.59 -31.91
CA THR A 461 2.99 9.40 -30.80
C THR A 461 1.89 10.34 -30.29
N PHE A 462 2.07 10.84 -29.07
CA PHE A 462 1.40 12.05 -28.57
C PHE A 462 2.37 12.87 -27.72
N SER A 463 2.13 14.17 -27.63
CA SER A 463 2.95 15.09 -26.84
C SER A 463 2.11 15.75 -25.74
N ALA A 464 2.69 15.90 -24.57
CA ALA A 464 2.08 16.60 -23.45
C ALA A 464 3.06 17.56 -22.80
N ALA A 465 2.60 18.78 -22.51
CA ALA A 465 3.35 19.76 -21.76
C ALA A 465 3.21 19.47 -20.26
N PHE A 466 4.33 19.32 -19.59
CA PHE A 466 4.44 19.14 -18.15
C PHE A 466 5.00 20.39 -17.49
N GLU A 467 4.36 20.85 -16.45
CA GLU A 467 4.95 21.82 -15.53
C GLU A 467 5.90 21.13 -14.55
N GLN A 468 6.67 21.91 -13.80
CA GLN A 468 7.54 21.38 -12.74
C GLN A 468 6.71 20.72 -11.64
N ASN A 469 7.19 19.62 -11.06
CA ASN A 469 6.54 18.88 -9.99
C ASN A 469 5.10 18.45 -10.34
N MET A 470 4.90 17.92 -11.54
CA MET A 470 3.60 17.50 -12.05
C MET A 470 3.55 15.98 -12.21
N VAL A 471 2.47 15.35 -11.73
CA VAL A 471 2.10 13.97 -12.02
C VAL A 471 0.94 13.96 -13.00
N GLU A 472 1.07 13.20 -14.07
CA GLU A 472 0.06 13.10 -15.11
C GLU A 472 -0.21 11.66 -15.50
N THR A 473 -1.49 11.35 -15.67
CA THR A 473 -1.96 10.05 -16.15
C THR A 473 -2.63 10.20 -17.49
N PHE A 474 -2.30 9.29 -18.41
CA PHE A 474 -2.88 9.24 -19.76
C PHE A 474 -3.57 7.89 -19.97
N GLU A 475 -4.77 7.92 -20.54
CA GLU A 475 -5.46 6.74 -21.03
C GLU A 475 -5.58 6.81 -22.56
N ILE A 476 -5.05 5.81 -23.25
CA ILE A 476 -5.05 5.66 -24.69
C ILE A 476 -5.84 4.39 -25.03
N LYS A 477 -6.92 4.53 -25.79
CA LYS A 477 -7.78 3.43 -26.23
C LYS A 477 -7.36 2.89 -27.59
N ASN A 478 -7.83 1.68 -27.92
CA ASN A 478 -7.55 0.97 -29.16
C ASN A 478 -6.05 0.77 -29.41
N VAL A 479 -5.33 0.42 -28.34
CA VAL A 479 -3.92 0.05 -28.39
C VAL A 479 -3.81 -1.47 -28.30
N LYS A 480 -2.95 -2.11 -29.12
CA LYS A 480 -2.71 -3.56 -29.10
C LYS A 480 -1.22 -3.88 -28.99
N ILE A 481 -0.90 -4.81 -28.11
CA ILE A 481 0.44 -5.38 -27.96
C ILE A 481 0.76 -6.35 -29.10
#